data_ad3e32a7e8d8dc584879b30304f274ac
#
_entry.id   ad3e32a7e8d8dc584879b30304f274ac
#
_cell.length_a   1.000
_cell.length_b   1.000
_cell.length_c   1.000
_cell.angle_alpha   90.00
_cell.angle_beta   90.00
_cell.angle_gamma   90.00
#
_symmetry.space_group_name_H-M   'P 1'
#
loop_
_entity.id
_entity.type
_entity.pdbx_description
1 polymer ?
#
loop_
_entity_poly.entity_id
_entity_poly.type
_entity_poly.pdbx_seq_one_letter_code
_entity_poly.pdbx_strand_id
1 'polypeptide(L)'
;IDFLCGHNIVHHDAKYLFGDERQPWALVDTLYMSPLLFPERPYHRLVKDDKLMSDEMNNPVNDCEKARELLFDEMAHWHSLSERRKRIYASLLTGIEEFDGFMQLVGAERHAKDSVAELIRAEFAGMICANAPIQTLASKYPCALAYALALIDTSDQRSVTPAWVLYHYPEVEYVMRRLRHTRCAEGCDYCNQQLDARYNLKRFFGYEAFRTYDGEPLQEKAACAAIDGQSLLAIFPTGGGKSLTFQLPALMEGGSVHGLTVVISPLQSLMKDQVDNLADRGITDAVTINGLLDPISRSLAIERVQGGDASLLYISPEMLRSKTIEKILMARHVVRFVIDEAHCFSAWGQDFRVDYLYIGKFIKEYQERKGGDTHIPVSCFTATAKQKVVQDICDYFKHWLNINLQLFASSASRKNLRYKVIHVDTDDDKYAQLRELVRMASCPTIVYVSRTKRTRELASKLTRDGMKALPFNGKMDPDEKIKNQDEFMTGSVNIIV
;
A
#
# COMPACT_ATOMS: atom_id res chain seq x y z
N ILE A 1 -22.43 20.52 36.16
CA ILE A 1 -22.62 20.42 34.72
C ILE A 1 -23.22 19.04 34.49
N ASP A 2 -24.36 18.98 33.80
CA ASP A 2 -24.95 17.72 33.38
C ASP A 2 -24.39 17.34 32.02
N PHE A 3 -24.14 16.06 31.82
CA PHE A 3 -23.58 15.52 30.58
C PHE A 3 -24.62 14.66 29.85
N LEU A 4 -24.68 14.80 28.53
CA LEU A 4 -25.44 13.94 27.68
C LEU A 4 -24.46 13.20 26.75
N CYS A 5 -24.46 11.85 26.84
CA CYS A 5 -23.56 11.02 26.06
C CYS A 5 -24.30 10.33 24.92
N GLY A 6 -23.65 10.25 23.76
CA GLY A 6 -24.09 9.47 22.61
C GLY A 6 -22.94 9.16 21.67
N HIS A 7 -23.23 8.33 20.68
CA HIS A 7 -22.27 7.97 19.64
C HIS A 7 -22.59 8.72 18.34
N ASN A 8 -21.77 9.69 17.97
CA ASN A 8 -22.03 10.71 16.95
C ASN A 8 -23.14 11.71 17.36
N ILE A 9 -23.25 11.99 18.66
CA ILE A 9 -24.30 12.84 19.19
C ILE A 9 -24.17 14.28 18.70
N VAL A 10 -22.96 14.81 18.60
CA VAL A 10 -22.69 16.20 18.23
C VAL A 10 -23.22 16.53 16.83
N HIS A 11 -22.92 15.69 15.86
CA HIS A 11 -23.28 15.96 14.46
C HIS A 11 -24.55 15.27 13.98
N HIS A 12 -25.08 14.32 14.75
CA HIS A 12 -26.30 13.58 14.35
C HIS A 12 -27.46 13.83 15.29
N ASP A 13 -27.39 13.41 16.56
CA ASP A 13 -28.57 13.33 17.40
C ASP A 13 -28.95 14.68 17.99
N ALA A 14 -27.98 15.56 18.29
CA ALA A 14 -28.22 16.85 18.92
C ALA A 14 -29.21 17.72 18.15
N LYS A 15 -29.11 17.75 16.82
CA LYS A 15 -30.04 18.51 15.96
C LYS A 15 -31.51 18.03 16.04
N TYR A 16 -31.72 16.75 16.33
CA TYR A 16 -33.08 16.18 16.48
C TYR A 16 -33.60 16.35 17.91
N LEU A 17 -32.69 16.37 18.90
CA LEU A 17 -33.05 16.52 20.30
C LEU A 17 -33.35 17.99 20.65
N PHE A 18 -32.58 18.93 20.11
CA PHE A 18 -32.60 20.34 20.53
C PHE A 18 -33.01 21.31 19.41
N GLY A 19 -32.99 20.88 18.16
CA GLY A 19 -33.22 21.80 17.04
C GLY A 19 -32.21 22.95 17.06
N ASP A 20 -32.71 24.20 17.00
CA ASP A 20 -31.88 25.40 17.05
C ASP A 20 -31.76 25.98 18.50
N GLU A 21 -32.29 25.28 19.49
CA GLU A 21 -32.24 25.74 20.88
C GLU A 21 -30.86 25.51 21.53
N ARG A 22 -30.50 26.42 22.46
CA ARG A 22 -29.23 26.28 23.16
C ARG A 22 -29.27 25.05 24.08
N GLN A 23 -28.30 24.17 23.93
CA GLN A 23 -28.19 22.94 24.69
C GLN A 23 -27.89 23.24 26.19
N PRO A 24 -28.64 22.66 27.11
CA PRO A 24 -28.40 22.86 28.55
C PRO A 24 -27.26 21.97 29.09
N TRP A 25 -26.86 20.92 28.35
CA TRP A 25 -25.88 19.93 28.78
C TRP A 25 -24.61 19.96 27.93
N ALA A 26 -23.50 19.50 28.51
CA ALA A 26 -22.30 19.21 27.75
C ALA A 26 -22.46 17.90 27.00
N LEU A 27 -22.19 17.89 25.68
CA LEU A 27 -22.32 16.69 24.81
C LEU A 27 -21.02 15.89 24.85
N VAL A 28 -21.13 14.61 25.21
CA VAL A 28 -20.00 13.67 25.20
C VAL A 28 -20.16 12.73 24.01
N ASP A 29 -19.28 12.85 23.03
CA ASP A 29 -19.34 12.07 21.80
C ASP A 29 -18.29 10.95 21.80
N THR A 30 -18.75 9.70 21.94
CA THR A 30 -17.86 8.54 21.96
C THR A 30 -17.29 8.19 20.59
N LEU A 31 -17.89 8.61 19.46
CA LEU A 31 -17.35 8.33 18.15
C LEU A 31 -16.00 8.99 17.92
N TYR A 32 -15.85 10.26 18.33
CA TYR A 32 -14.62 11.03 18.10
C TYR A 32 -13.49 10.66 19.06
N MET A 33 -13.83 10.20 20.27
CA MET A 33 -12.84 9.76 21.26
C MET A 33 -12.31 8.35 20.95
N SER A 34 -13.14 7.47 20.40
CA SER A 34 -12.79 6.06 20.19
C SER A 34 -11.49 5.86 19.37
N PRO A 35 -11.24 6.53 18.22
CA PRO A 35 -9.98 6.34 17.48
C PRO A 35 -8.74 6.92 18.18
N LEU A 36 -8.91 7.85 19.10
CA LEU A 36 -7.82 8.39 19.91
C LEU A 36 -7.39 7.44 21.01
N LEU A 37 -8.36 6.77 21.61
CA LEU A 37 -8.13 5.90 22.76
C LEU A 37 -7.93 4.43 22.37
N PHE A 38 -8.52 4.02 21.24
CA PHE A 38 -8.44 2.65 20.71
C PHE A 38 -7.99 2.62 19.25
N PRO A 39 -6.83 3.19 18.91
CA PRO A 39 -6.37 3.29 17.51
C PRO A 39 -6.12 1.92 16.86
N GLU A 40 -6.01 0.83 17.65
CA GLU A 40 -5.82 -0.54 17.16
C GLU A 40 -7.15 -1.21 16.75
N ARG A 41 -8.30 -0.63 17.09
CA ARG A 41 -9.59 -1.19 16.71
C ARG A 41 -9.87 -0.91 15.22
N PRO A 42 -10.20 -1.93 14.41
CA PRO A 42 -10.46 -1.72 12.99
C PRO A 42 -11.80 -1.00 12.72
N TYR A 43 -12.70 -0.98 13.72
CA TYR A 43 -14.02 -0.37 13.63
C TYR A 43 -14.34 0.42 14.90
N HIS A 44 -14.88 1.64 14.71
CA HIS A 44 -15.31 2.55 15.78
C HIS A 44 -16.82 2.76 15.79
N ARG A 45 -17.58 1.96 15.05
CA ARG A 45 -19.05 1.94 15.12
C ARG A 45 -19.49 1.04 16.26
N LEU A 46 -20.63 1.37 16.87
CA LEU A 46 -21.26 0.47 17.84
C LEU A 46 -21.51 -0.89 17.18
N VAL A 47 -20.92 -1.95 17.75
CA VAL A 47 -21.04 -3.30 17.21
C VAL A 47 -22.45 -3.83 17.50
N LYS A 48 -23.17 -4.18 16.46
CA LYS A 48 -24.47 -4.87 16.58
C LYS A 48 -24.20 -6.38 16.60
N ASP A 49 -24.20 -6.97 17.79
CA ASP A 49 -23.72 -8.35 18.01
C ASP A 49 -24.62 -9.45 17.39
N ASP A 50 -25.87 -9.16 17.00
CA ASP A 50 -26.77 -10.18 16.48
C ASP A 50 -27.43 -9.79 15.14
N LYS A 51 -26.72 -10.05 14.05
CA LYS A 51 -27.32 -10.00 12.69
C LYS A 51 -28.32 -11.11 12.39
N LEU A 52 -28.59 -12.00 13.35
CA LEU A 52 -29.42 -13.19 13.14
C LEU A 52 -30.89 -13.01 13.51
N MET A 53 -31.25 -11.93 14.22
CA MET A 53 -32.64 -11.64 14.60
C MET A 53 -33.08 -10.28 14.06
N SER A 54 -33.95 -10.27 13.09
CA SER A 54 -34.39 -9.09 12.34
C SER A 54 -35.08 -7.99 13.17
N ASP A 55 -35.60 -8.32 14.34
CA ASP A 55 -36.40 -7.41 15.18
C ASP A 55 -35.51 -6.59 16.18
N GLU A 56 -34.28 -7.00 16.44
CA GLU A 56 -33.35 -6.29 17.34
C GLU A 56 -32.43 -5.30 16.63
N MET A 57 -32.41 -5.30 15.30
CA MET A 57 -31.44 -4.53 14.50
C MET A 57 -31.56 -3.00 14.64
N ASN A 58 -32.63 -2.48 15.20
CA ASN A 58 -32.88 -1.02 15.34
C ASN A 58 -33.50 -0.66 16.71
N ASN A 59 -33.06 -1.30 17.80
CA ASN A 59 -33.52 -0.91 19.13
C ASN A 59 -32.64 0.25 19.65
N PRO A 60 -33.18 1.48 19.77
CA PRO A 60 -32.43 2.65 20.26
C PRO A 60 -31.88 2.46 21.68
N VAL A 61 -32.53 1.65 22.51
CA VAL A 61 -32.09 1.36 23.88
C VAL A 61 -30.77 0.59 23.87
N ASN A 62 -30.64 -0.42 23.01
CA ASN A 62 -29.40 -1.19 22.88
C ASN A 62 -28.23 -0.28 22.38
N ASP A 63 -28.52 0.63 21.44
CA ASP A 63 -27.50 1.58 20.97
C ASP A 63 -27.06 2.54 22.10
N CYS A 64 -27.99 3.01 22.96
CA CYS A 64 -27.66 3.81 24.14
C CYS A 64 -26.85 3.02 25.17
N GLU A 65 -27.19 1.76 25.43
CA GLU A 65 -26.42 0.90 26.35
C GLU A 65 -25.01 0.69 25.87
N LYS A 66 -24.82 0.39 24.58
CA LYS A 66 -23.50 0.22 23.98
C LYS A 66 -22.70 1.52 23.97
N ALA A 67 -23.32 2.67 23.71
CA ALA A 67 -22.65 3.96 23.81
C ALA A 67 -22.18 4.25 25.26
N ARG A 68 -23.01 3.89 26.25
CA ARG A 68 -22.64 3.98 27.66
C ARG A 68 -21.46 3.07 28.02
N GLU A 69 -21.47 1.82 27.59
CA GLU A 69 -20.37 0.88 27.81
C GLU A 69 -19.08 1.41 27.19
N LEU A 70 -19.16 1.88 25.94
CA LEU A 70 -18.00 2.47 25.25
C LEU A 70 -17.48 3.70 26.01
N LEU A 71 -18.35 4.57 26.53
CA LEU A 71 -17.94 5.72 27.34
C LEU A 71 -17.14 5.29 28.59
N PHE A 72 -17.59 4.26 29.31
CA PHE A 72 -16.86 3.78 30.47
C PHE A 72 -15.50 3.16 30.08
N ASP A 73 -15.43 2.44 28.97
CA ASP A 73 -14.18 1.92 28.44
C ASP A 73 -13.22 3.09 28.07
N GLU A 74 -13.72 4.12 27.41
CA GLU A 74 -12.97 5.33 27.06
C GLU A 74 -12.44 6.06 28.30
N MET A 75 -13.28 6.24 29.32
CA MET A 75 -12.86 6.84 30.59
C MET A 75 -11.79 6.00 31.29
N ALA A 76 -11.97 4.68 31.34
CA ALA A 76 -10.99 3.77 31.93
C ALA A 76 -9.65 3.85 31.19
N HIS A 77 -9.69 3.82 29.85
CA HIS A 77 -8.49 3.95 29.04
C HIS A 77 -7.82 5.33 29.21
N TRP A 78 -8.60 6.41 29.22
CA TRP A 78 -8.08 7.76 29.50
C TRP A 78 -7.34 7.81 30.85
N HIS A 79 -7.89 7.22 31.89
CA HIS A 79 -7.23 7.18 33.19
C HIS A 79 -5.94 6.36 33.20
N SER A 80 -5.81 5.37 32.33
CA SER A 80 -4.61 4.54 32.19
C SER A 80 -3.48 5.23 31.40
N LEU A 81 -3.77 6.29 30.63
CA LEU A 81 -2.77 7.05 29.89
C LEU A 81 -1.76 7.72 30.82
N SER A 82 -0.52 7.91 30.34
CA SER A 82 0.48 8.71 31.04
C SER A 82 -0.02 10.16 31.25
N GLU A 83 0.37 10.79 32.34
CA GLU A 83 0.00 12.19 32.60
C GLU A 83 0.45 13.12 31.47
N ARG A 84 1.58 12.79 30.82
CA ARG A 84 2.05 13.58 29.68
C ARG A 84 1.13 13.46 28.48
N ARG A 85 0.60 12.27 28.18
CA ARG A 85 -0.38 12.07 27.10
C ARG A 85 -1.70 12.75 27.37
N LYS A 86 -2.21 12.65 28.58
CA LYS A 86 -3.41 13.39 29.01
C LYS A 86 -3.24 14.88 28.77
N ARG A 87 -2.08 15.45 29.14
CA ARG A 87 -1.77 16.87 28.90
C ARG A 87 -1.68 17.21 27.43
N ILE A 88 -1.08 16.34 26.60
CA ILE A 88 -1.01 16.54 25.14
C ILE A 88 -2.42 16.59 24.56
N TYR A 89 -3.25 15.60 24.81
CA TYR A 89 -4.61 15.56 24.25
C TYR A 89 -5.48 16.69 24.81
N ALA A 90 -5.42 16.98 26.10
CA ALA A 90 -6.13 18.12 26.68
C ALA A 90 -5.73 19.45 26.03
N SER A 91 -4.43 19.67 25.79
CA SER A 91 -3.95 20.90 25.15
C SER A 91 -4.37 21.03 23.69
N LEU A 92 -4.50 19.90 22.97
CA LEU A 92 -4.89 19.88 21.56
C LEU A 92 -6.40 19.96 21.36
N LEU A 93 -7.20 19.35 22.23
CA LEU A 93 -8.60 19.04 21.97
C LEU A 93 -9.61 19.82 22.82
N THR A 94 -9.20 20.37 23.98
CA THR A 94 -10.11 21.17 24.82
C THR A 94 -10.59 22.43 24.10
N GLY A 95 -11.91 22.65 24.10
CA GLY A 95 -12.58 23.77 23.43
C GLY A 95 -12.88 23.48 21.97
N ILE A 96 -12.76 22.24 21.53
CA ILE A 96 -13.24 21.73 20.24
C ILE A 96 -14.51 20.94 20.50
N GLU A 97 -15.58 21.27 19.80
CA GLU A 97 -16.95 20.83 20.10
C GLU A 97 -17.07 19.31 20.25
N GLU A 98 -16.45 18.54 19.38
CA GLU A 98 -16.52 17.08 19.38
C GLU A 98 -15.83 16.41 20.57
N PHE A 99 -14.91 17.12 21.22
CA PHE A 99 -14.09 16.58 22.33
C PHE A 99 -14.35 17.24 23.67
N ASP A 100 -14.89 18.46 23.65
CA ASP A 100 -14.96 19.34 24.85
C ASP A 100 -15.76 18.70 25.96
N GLY A 101 -16.90 18.08 25.66
CA GLY A 101 -17.72 17.38 26.65
C GLY A 101 -16.99 16.23 27.36
N PHE A 102 -16.22 15.43 26.62
CA PHE A 102 -15.40 14.37 27.20
C PHE A 102 -14.28 14.96 28.08
N MET A 103 -13.58 15.99 27.59
CA MET A 103 -12.51 16.64 28.36
C MET A 103 -13.02 17.24 29.69
N GLN A 104 -14.22 17.84 29.68
CA GLN A 104 -14.87 18.30 30.88
C GLN A 104 -15.25 17.15 31.82
N LEU A 105 -15.80 16.04 31.26
CA LEU A 105 -16.22 14.88 32.06
C LEU A 105 -15.05 14.25 32.82
N VAL A 106 -13.87 14.13 32.17
CA VAL A 106 -12.67 13.55 32.78
C VAL A 106 -11.86 14.56 33.59
N GLY A 107 -12.32 15.79 33.70
CA GLY A 107 -11.63 16.85 34.44
C GLY A 107 -10.30 17.27 33.83
N ALA A 108 -10.17 17.19 32.49
CA ALA A 108 -8.95 17.56 31.81
C ALA A 108 -8.72 19.07 31.83
N GLU A 109 -7.60 19.51 32.37
CA GLU A 109 -7.23 20.91 32.41
C GLU A 109 -6.57 21.36 31.12
N ARG A 110 -6.96 22.53 30.63
CA ARG A 110 -6.34 23.16 29.46
C ARG A 110 -4.96 23.71 29.82
N HIS A 111 -3.92 23.17 29.19
CA HIS A 111 -2.56 23.67 29.32
C HIS A 111 -2.23 24.69 28.22
N ALA A 112 -1.28 25.60 28.50
CA ALA A 112 -0.83 26.59 27.53
C ALA A 112 -0.27 25.87 26.26
N LYS A 113 -0.70 26.31 25.07
CA LYS A 113 -0.31 25.70 23.80
C LYS A 113 1.21 25.69 23.54
N ASP A 114 1.93 26.63 24.15
CA ASP A 114 3.40 26.73 23.95
C ASP A 114 4.20 25.59 24.56
N SER A 115 3.63 24.90 25.56
CA SER A 115 4.27 23.74 26.18
C SER A 115 3.98 22.40 25.45
N VAL A 116 2.96 22.35 24.57
CA VAL A 116 2.53 21.08 23.96
C VAL A 116 3.57 20.48 23.01
N ALA A 117 4.32 21.31 22.29
CA ALA A 117 5.37 20.82 21.39
C ALA A 117 6.51 20.14 22.13
N GLU A 118 6.89 20.64 23.32
CA GLU A 118 7.91 20.03 24.16
C GLU A 118 7.42 18.69 24.74
N LEU A 119 6.16 18.66 25.20
CA LEU A 119 5.54 17.43 25.69
C LEU A 119 5.53 16.35 24.62
N ILE A 120 5.15 16.68 23.38
CA ILE A 120 5.13 15.74 22.24
C ILE A 120 6.54 15.28 21.92
N ARG A 121 7.54 16.16 21.82
CA ARG A 121 8.93 15.75 21.58
C ARG A 121 9.45 14.79 22.64
N ALA A 122 9.11 15.03 23.90
CA ALA A 122 9.56 14.18 25.00
C ALA A 122 8.84 12.81 25.03
N GLU A 123 7.54 12.79 24.74
CA GLU A 123 6.74 11.54 24.76
C GLU A 123 7.04 10.64 23.56
N PHE A 124 7.21 11.24 22.39
CA PHE A 124 7.43 10.51 21.12
C PHE A 124 8.89 10.56 20.66
N ALA A 125 9.83 10.73 21.60
CA ALA A 125 11.27 10.74 21.29
C ALA A 125 11.68 9.43 20.59
N GLY A 126 12.40 9.54 19.45
CA GLY A 126 12.82 8.40 18.62
C GLY A 126 11.70 7.79 17.77
N MET A 127 10.44 8.20 17.94
CA MET A 127 9.30 7.73 17.14
C MET A 127 8.91 8.72 16.04
N ILE A 128 9.33 9.97 16.16
CA ILE A 128 9.09 11.06 15.20
C ILE A 128 10.41 11.80 14.91
N CYS A 129 10.42 12.56 13.82
CA CYS A 129 11.54 13.45 13.51
C CYS A 129 11.71 14.50 14.63
N ALA A 130 12.90 14.60 15.23
CA ALA A 130 13.18 15.54 16.30
C ALA A 130 12.94 17.01 15.88
N ASN A 131 13.15 17.32 14.60
CA ASN A 131 12.98 18.65 14.02
C ASN A 131 11.63 18.83 13.29
N ALA A 132 10.63 17.95 13.56
CA ALA A 132 9.29 18.12 13.02
C ALA A 132 8.67 19.45 13.47
N PRO A 133 7.88 20.14 12.63
CA PRO A 133 7.31 21.46 12.94
C PRO A 133 6.09 21.34 13.85
N ILE A 134 6.24 20.70 15.01
CA ILE A 134 5.15 20.32 15.92
C ILE A 134 4.33 21.54 16.35
N GLN A 135 4.97 22.68 16.66
CA GLN A 135 4.28 23.89 17.06
C GLN A 135 3.30 24.39 15.98
N THR A 136 3.74 24.36 14.72
CA THR A 136 2.90 24.74 13.58
C THR A 136 1.75 23.76 13.40
N LEU A 137 2.01 22.46 13.53
CA LEU A 137 1.01 21.41 13.39
C LEU A 137 -0.03 21.49 14.52
N ALA A 138 0.40 21.69 15.77
CA ALA A 138 -0.50 21.85 16.92
C ALA A 138 -1.40 23.09 16.79
N SER A 139 -0.87 24.16 16.18
CA SER A 139 -1.65 25.40 15.99
C SER A 139 -2.66 25.31 14.87
N LYS A 140 -2.29 24.66 13.73
CA LYS A 140 -3.12 24.63 12.52
C LYS A 140 -4.05 23.41 12.46
N TYR A 141 -3.60 22.26 12.97
CA TYR A 141 -4.26 20.96 12.79
C TYR A 141 -4.30 20.17 14.09
N PRO A 142 -4.88 20.73 15.21
CA PRO A 142 -4.80 20.08 16.51
C PRO A 142 -5.47 18.71 16.55
N CYS A 143 -6.67 18.53 15.96
CA CYS A 143 -7.36 17.25 15.90
C CYS A 143 -6.58 16.23 15.06
N ALA A 144 -6.12 16.64 13.88
CA ALA A 144 -5.34 15.78 13.00
C ALA A 144 -4.01 15.35 13.66
N LEU A 145 -3.39 16.25 14.45
CA LEU A 145 -2.19 15.93 15.23
C LEU A 145 -2.51 14.91 16.33
N ALA A 146 -3.60 15.08 17.06
CA ALA A 146 -4.01 14.13 18.09
C ALA A 146 -4.23 12.73 17.54
N TYR A 147 -4.97 12.59 16.42
CA TYR A 147 -5.17 11.30 15.74
C TYR A 147 -3.86 10.70 15.19
N ALA A 148 -2.99 11.53 14.60
CA ALA A 148 -1.68 11.05 14.14
C ALA A 148 -0.83 10.52 15.29
N LEU A 149 -0.79 11.22 16.44
CA LEU A 149 -0.06 10.78 17.62
C LEU A 149 -0.63 9.48 18.22
N ALA A 150 -1.95 9.31 18.22
CA ALA A 150 -2.59 8.08 18.67
C ALA A 150 -2.15 6.87 17.82
N LEU A 151 -2.07 7.03 16.51
CA LEU A 151 -1.58 5.97 15.61
C LEU A 151 -0.09 5.66 15.79
N ILE A 152 0.75 6.65 16.05
CA ILE A 152 2.20 6.45 16.27
C ILE A 152 2.46 5.61 17.52
N ASP A 153 1.58 5.68 18.49
CA ASP A 153 1.70 5.00 19.76
C ASP A 153 1.36 3.51 19.71
N THR A 154 0.70 3.06 18.66
CA THR A 154 0.32 1.65 18.55
C THR A 154 1.54 0.76 18.42
N SER A 155 1.59 -0.30 19.20
CA SER A 155 2.58 -1.37 19.05
C SER A 155 2.29 -2.23 17.82
N ASP A 156 1.07 -2.18 17.32
CA ASP A 156 0.59 -2.92 16.16
C ASP A 156 0.61 -2.02 14.91
N GLN A 157 1.39 -2.42 13.89
CA GLN A 157 1.43 -1.73 12.59
C GLN A 157 0.11 -1.81 11.81
N ARG A 158 -0.85 -2.59 12.31
CA ARG A 158 -2.16 -2.85 11.69
C ARG A 158 -3.17 -1.73 11.87
N SER A 159 -2.87 -0.72 12.66
CA SER A 159 -3.77 0.39 12.90
C SER A 159 -3.87 1.31 11.68
N VAL A 160 -5.07 1.78 11.40
CA VAL A 160 -5.35 2.72 10.32
C VAL A 160 -6.25 3.84 10.80
N THR A 161 -6.08 5.02 10.25
CA THR A 161 -7.04 6.11 10.48
C THR A 161 -8.39 5.73 9.87
N PRO A 162 -9.49 5.74 10.62
CA PRO A 162 -10.80 5.44 10.07
C PRO A 162 -11.19 6.37 8.93
N ALA A 163 -11.87 5.84 7.92
CA ALA A 163 -12.24 6.62 6.74
C ALA A 163 -13.07 7.87 7.05
N TRP A 164 -13.94 7.82 8.07
CA TRP A 164 -14.72 8.98 8.49
C TRP A 164 -13.85 10.04 9.19
N VAL A 165 -12.79 9.66 9.90
CA VAL A 165 -11.80 10.61 10.45
C VAL A 165 -11.08 11.33 9.31
N LEU A 166 -10.62 10.57 8.29
CA LEU A 166 -10.00 11.16 7.10
C LEU A 166 -10.94 12.07 6.30
N TYR A 167 -12.25 11.82 6.38
CA TYR A 167 -13.23 12.69 5.76
C TYR A 167 -13.39 14.03 6.50
N HIS A 168 -13.39 14.03 7.86
CA HIS A 168 -13.52 15.24 8.67
C HIS A 168 -12.17 15.95 8.90
N TYR A 169 -11.09 15.19 8.99
CA TYR A 169 -9.73 15.69 9.25
C TYR A 169 -8.74 15.12 8.21
N PRO A 170 -8.86 15.51 6.94
CA PRO A 170 -8.00 14.98 5.86
C PRO A 170 -6.51 15.27 6.08
N GLU A 171 -6.20 16.27 6.91
CA GLU A 171 -4.82 16.64 7.24
C GLU A 171 -4.09 15.61 8.10
N VAL A 172 -4.74 14.58 8.65
CA VAL A 172 -4.07 13.50 9.40
C VAL A 172 -2.96 12.87 8.58
N GLU A 173 -3.21 12.61 7.29
CA GLU A 173 -2.21 12.03 6.38
C GLU A 173 -1.01 12.98 6.19
N TYR A 174 -1.26 14.28 6.01
CA TYR A 174 -0.23 15.31 5.93
C TYR A 174 0.57 15.43 7.23
N VAL A 175 -0.10 15.50 8.38
CA VAL A 175 0.53 15.61 9.69
C VAL A 175 1.43 14.41 9.96
N MET A 176 0.92 13.18 9.73
CA MET A 176 1.69 11.94 9.89
C MET A 176 2.97 11.98 9.03
N ARG A 177 2.86 12.39 7.76
CA ARG A 177 4.00 12.52 6.87
C ARG A 177 5.01 13.56 7.36
N ARG A 178 4.56 14.70 7.88
CA ARG A 178 5.43 15.74 8.47
C ARG A 178 6.15 15.28 9.73
N LEU A 179 5.53 14.44 10.53
CA LEU A 179 6.12 13.87 11.75
C LEU A 179 7.13 12.76 11.45
N ARG A 180 6.84 11.88 10.48
CA ARG A 180 7.55 10.60 10.35
C ARG A 180 8.16 10.30 8.99
N HIS A 181 7.76 10.99 7.91
CA HIS A 181 8.24 10.70 6.55
C HIS A 181 8.73 11.92 5.79
N THR A 182 9.10 12.97 6.52
CA THR A 182 9.76 14.15 5.94
C THR A 182 11.12 14.32 6.59
N ARG A 183 12.18 14.16 5.79
CA ARG A 183 13.55 14.29 6.28
C ARG A 183 13.82 15.73 6.69
N CYS A 184 14.38 15.95 7.89
CA CYS A 184 14.83 17.28 8.31
C CYS A 184 16.19 17.64 7.67
N ALA A 185 16.41 18.94 7.48
CA ALA A 185 17.62 19.46 6.82
C ALA A 185 18.90 19.19 7.63
N GLU A 186 18.80 19.25 8.96
CA GLU A 186 19.94 19.07 9.86
C GLU A 186 20.33 17.61 10.07
N GLY A 187 19.44 16.68 9.71
CA GLY A 187 19.57 15.26 10.04
C GLY A 187 19.34 15.01 11.55
N CYS A 188 18.57 13.98 11.86
CA CYS A 188 18.43 13.50 13.23
C CYS A 188 18.43 11.96 13.23
N ASP A 189 18.61 11.36 14.40
CA ASP A 189 18.74 9.90 14.52
C ASP A 189 17.53 9.16 13.92
N TYR A 190 16.31 9.67 14.12
CA TYR A 190 15.11 9.13 13.49
C TYR A 190 15.20 9.14 11.96
N CYS A 191 15.52 10.30 11.36
CA CYS A 191 15.62 10.42 9.89
C CYS A 191 16.75 9.58 9.31
N ASN A 192 17.89 9.51 9.99
CA ASN A 192 19.06 8.75 9.57
C ASN A 192 18.86 7.23 9.63
N GLN A 193 17.91 6.77 10.44
CA GLN A 193 17.55 5.33 10.51
C GLN A 193 16.31 5.02 9.70
N GLN A 194 15.19 5.69 9.99
CA GLN A 194 13.89 5.33 9.41
C GLN A 194 13.73 5.76 7.96
N LEU A 195 14.43 6.80 7.50
CA LEU A 195 14.33 7.32 6.14
C LEU A 195 15.61 7.05 5.30
N ASP A 196 16.59 6.33 5.84
CA ASP A 196 17.78 5.95 5.09
C ASP A 196 17.52 4.69 4.24
N ALA A 197 17.77 4.82 2.94
CA ALA A 197 17.51 3.75 1.97
C ALA A 197 18.42 2.52 2.20
N ARG A 198 19.69 2.72 2.55
CA ARG A 198 20.65 1.62 2.76
C ARG A 198 20.38 0.90 4.08
N TYR A 199 20.10 1.65 5.15
CA TYR A 199 19.72 1.08 6.43
C TYR A 199 18.48 0.16 6.28
N ASN A 200 17.45 0.63 5.61
CA ASN A 200 16.23 -0.12 5.40
C ASN A 200 16.38 -1.26 4.37
N LEU A 201 17.25 -1.09 3.36
CA LEU A 201 17.61 -2.18 2.44
C LEU A 201 18.18 -3.37 3.21
N LYS A 202 19.11 -3.12 4.14
CA LYS A 202 19.68 -4.15 5.01
C LYS A 202 18.64 -4.73 5.96
N ARG A 203 17.83 -3.88 6.58
CA ARG A 203 16.80 -4.26 7.55
C ARG A 203 15.74 -5.18 6.95
N PHE A 204 15.16 -4.83 5.80
CA PHE A 204 14.06 -5.58 5.18
C PHE A 204 14.53 -6.74 4.30
N PHE A 205 15.62 -6.56 3.57
CA PHE A 205 16.04 -7.51 2.55
C PHE A 205 17.38 -8.19 2.83
N GLY A 206 18.12 -7.77 3.84
CA GLY A 206 19.44 -8.32 4.18
C GLY A 206 20.54 -7.97 3.17
N TYR A 207 20.31 -7.03 2.26
CA TYR A 207 21.30 -6.63 1.27
C TYR A 207 22.16 -5.48 1.79
N GLU A 208 23.49 -5.60 1.60
CA GLU A 208 24.46 -4.57 2.03
C GLU A 208 24.52 -3.37 1.08
N ALA A 209 24.15 -3.55 -0.22
CA ALA A 209 24.21 -2.49 -1.22
C ALA A 209 23.16 -2.69 -2.32
N PHE A 210 22.75 -1.59 -2.91
CA PHE A 210 21.95 -1.58 -4.14
C PHE A 210 22.79 -2.05 -5.34
N ARG A 211 22.10 -2.50 -6.38
CA ARG A 211 22.73 -2.86 -7.65
C ARG A 211 23.16 -1.60 -8.41
N THR A 212 24.29 -1.70 -9.07
CA THR A 212 24.77 -0.69 -10.02
C THR A 212 24.54 -1.17 -11.46
N TYR A 213 24.32 -0.25 -12.37
CA TYR A 213 24.16 -0.53 -13.80
C TYR A 213 25.21 0.31 -14.55
N ASP A 214 26.06 -0.37 -15.32
CA ASP A 214 27.18 0.28 -16.03
C ASP A 214 28.05 1.20 -15.15
N GLY A 215 28.20 0.83 -13.86
CA GLY A 215 28.94 1.61 -12.85
C GLY A 215 28.11 2.69 -12.13
N GLU A 216 26.89 2.97 -12.57
CA GLU A 216 26.03 3.98 -11.97
C GLU A 216 25.09 3.37 -10.92
N PRO A 217 24.88 4.02 -9.75
CA PRO A 217 24.00 3.54 -8.68
C PRO A 217 22.52 3.88 -8.96
N LEU A 218 22.03 3.52 -10.15
CA LEU A 218 20.70 3.92 -10.61
C LEU A 218 19.55 3.32 -9.76
N GLN A 219 19.72 2.10 -9.25
CA GLN A 219 18.70 1.48 -8.38
C GLN A 219 18.55 2.26 -7.07
N GLU A 220 19.68 2.66 -6.46
CA GLU A 220 19.67 3.47 -5.24
C GLU A 220 19.07 4.85 -5.50
N LYS A 221 19.53 5.54 -6.57
CA LYS A 221 18.99 6.85 -6.95
C LYS A 221 17.48 6.82 -7.16
N ALA A 222 16.95 5.79 -7.84
CA ALA A 222 15.52 5.64 -8.07
C ALA A 222 14.74 5.31 -6.77
N ALA A 223 15.30 4.47 -5.89
CA ALA A 223 14.70 4.18 -4.59
C ALA A 223 14.67 5.43 -3.68
N CYS A 224 15.76 6.19 -3.63
CA CYS A 224 15.80 7.45 -2.88
C CYS A 224 14.80 8.48 -3.43
N ALA A 225 14.69 8.64 -4.76
CA ALA A 225 13.70 9.52 -5.36
C ALA A 225 12.27 9.10 -4.99
N ALA A 226 12.00 7.79 -4.93
CA ALA A 226 10.71 7.29 -4.45
C ALA A 226 10.47 7.62 -2.97
N ILE A 227 11.44 7.39 -2.09
CA ILE A 227 11.36 7.72 -0.65
C ILE A 227 11.10 9.22 -0.45
N ASP A 228 11.72 10.06 -1.27
CA ASP A 228 11.55 11.53 -1.24
C ASP A 228 10.21 11.99 -1.88
N GLY A 229 9.31 11.06 -2.23
CA GLY A 229 7.98 11.38 -2.76
C GLY A 229 7.95 11.81 -4.22
N GLN A 230 9.02 11.57 -5.00
CA GLN A 230 9.07 11.96 -6.40
C GLN A 230 8.40 10.93 -7.31
N SER A 231 7.83 11.42 -8.40
CA SER A 231 7.33 10.55 -9.48
C SER A 231 8.47 10.21 -10.44
N LEU A 232 8.54 8.94 -10.85
CA LEU A 232 9.69 8.46 -11.61
C LEU A 232 9.32 7.43 -12.70
N LEU A 233 10.22 7.30 -13.69
CA LEU A 233 10.24 6.21 -14.65
C LEU A 233 11.59 5.51 -14.58
N ALA A 234 11.60 4.25 -14.14
CA ALA A 234 12.80 3.44 -14.04
C ALA A 234 12.82 2.37 -15.16
N ILE A 235 13.90 2.38 -15.94
CA ILE A 235 14.13 1.43 -17.03
C ILE A 235 15.29 0.55 -16.64
N PHE A 236 14.99 -0.62 -16.10
CA PHE A 236 15.98 -1.61 -15.69
C PHE A 236 15.75 -2.95 -16.39
N PRO A 237 16.81 -3.69 -16.74
CA PRO A 237 16.66 -4.97 -17.43
C PRO A 237 15.86 -5.97 -16.61
N THR A 238 15.26 -6.96 -17.24
CA THR A 238 14.60 -8.09 -16.56
C THR A 238 15.61 -8.77 -15.64
N GLY A 239 15.22 -9.11 -14.41
CA GLY A 239 16.12 -9.62 -13.37
C GLY A 239 17.04 -8.55 -12.76
N GLY A 240 16.92 -7.28 -13.17
CA GLY A 240 17.72 -6.16 -12.66
C GLY A 240 17.30 -5.66 -11.27
N GLY A 241 16.27 -6.22 -10.63
CA GLY A 241 15.84 -5.77 -9.29
C GLY A 241 14.87 -4.59 -9.32
N LYS A 242 14.05 -4.46 -10.36
CA LYS A 242 12.97 -3.45 -10.45
C LYS A 242 12.06 -3.48 -9.23
N SER A 243 11.64 -4.67 -8.80
CA SER A 243 10.71 -4.85 -7.68
C SER A 243 11.24 -4.25 -6.38
N LEU A 244 12.51 -4.46 -6.06
CA LEU A 244 13.15 -3.89 -4.88
C LEU A 244 13.04 -2.37 -4.83
N THR A 245 13.13 -1.71 -6.00
CA THR A 245 13.13 -0.24 -6.11
C THR A 245 11.81 0.38 -5.66
N PHE A 246 10.70 -0.34 -5.74
CA PHE A 246 9.41 0.14 -5.22
C PHE A 246 8.97 -0.57 -3.94
N GLN A 247 9.38 -1.81 -3.71
CA GLN A 247 9.03 -2.55 -2.49
C GLN A 247 9.67 -1.90 -1.25
N LEU A 248 10.93 -1.49 -1.35
CA LEU A 248 11.61 -0.84 -0.23
C LEU A 248 10.93 0.47 0.20
N PRO A 249 10.68 1.45 -0.69
CA PRO A 249 9.92 2.66 -0.30
C PRO A 249 8.53 2.33 0.26
N ALA A 250 7.82 1.35 -0.32
CA ALA A 250 6.50 0.95 0.13
C ALA A 250 6.51 0.42 1.58
N LEU A 251 7.46 -0.44 1.93
CA LEU A 251 7.62 -0.95 3.30
C LEU A 251 8.02 0.17 4.28
N MET A 252 8.86 1.11 3.85
CA MET A 252 9.23 2.27 4.65
C MET A 252 8.04 3.20 4.91
N GLU A 253 7.23 3.49 3.89
CA GLU A 253 6.00 4.30 4.01
C GLU A 253 4.92 3.55 4.81
N GLY A 254 4.79 2.24 4.63
CA GLY A 254 3.93 1.39 5.45
C GLY A 254 4.27 1.50 6.95
N GLY A 255 5.52 1.31 7.31
CA GLY A 255 5.97 1.38 8.70
C GLY A 255 6.00 2.79 9.31
N SER A 256 6.18 3.84 8.49
CA SER A 256 6.27 5.22 9.01
C SER A 256 4.93 5.95 9.05
N VAL A 257 4.09 5.80 8.03
CA VAL A 257 2.84 6.57 7.90
C VAL A 257 1.59 5.71 7.69
N HIS A 258 1.69 4.40 7.93
CA HIS A 258 0.63 3.41 7.66
C HIS A 258 0.10 3.49 6.21
N GLY A 259 0.99 3.85 5.29
CA GLY A 259 0.68 4.08 3.90
C GLY A 259 0.45 2.80 3.10
N LEU A 260 -0.37 2.89 2.08
CA LEU A 260 -0.61 1.82 1.11
C LEU A 260 -0.01 2.20 -0.24
N THR A 261 0.92 1.39 -0.73
CA THR A 261 1.41 1.46 -2.11
C THR A 261 0.59 0.51 -2.99
N VAL A 262 -0.02 1.04 -4.03
CA VAL A 262 -0.82 0.26 -4.99
C VAL A 262 0.04 -0.08 -6.20
N VAL A 263 0.30 -1.36 -6.41
CA VAL A 263 1.10 -1.88 -7.53
C VAL A 263 0.17 -2.43 -8.61
N ILE A 264 0.17 -1.79 -9.77
CA ILE A 264 -0.61 -2.18 -10.93
C ILE A 264 0.29 -2.98 -11.86
N SER A 265 -0.01 -4.27 -12.01
CA SER A 265 0.76 -5.20 -12.85
C SER A 265 -0.16 -5.99 -13.78
N PRO A 266 0.28 -6.27 -15.03
CA PRO A 266 -0.58 -6.90 -16.03
C PRO A 266 -0.68 -8.42 -15.89
N LEU A 267 0.19 -9.05 -15.11
CA LEU A 267 0.33 -10.50 -15.03
C LEU A 267 0.05 -11.02 -13.63
N GLN A 268 -1.06 -11.74 -13.48
CA GLN A 268 -1.52 -12.26 -12.18
C GLN A 268 -0.53 -13.25 -11.54
N SER A 269 0.14 -14.08 -12.36
CA SER A 269 1.19 -14.99 -11.87
C SER A 269 2.37 -14.22 -11.25
N LEU A 270 2.82 -13.13 -11.91
CA LEU A 270 3.90 -12.30 -11.36
C LEU A 270 3.50 -11.60 -10.08
N MET A 271 2.24 -11.16 -9.95
CA MET A 271 1.76 -10.56 -8.70
C MET A 271 1.83 -11.57 -7.54
N LYS A 272 1.39 -12.81 -7.78
CA LYS A 272 1.48 -13.89 -6.80
C LYS A 272 2.95 -14.17 -6.44
N ASP A 273 3.81 -14.36 -7.42
CA ASP A 273 5.24 -14.60 -7.21
C ASP A 273 5.91 -13.46 -6.41
N GLN A 274 5.52 -12.19 -6.63
CA GLN A 274 6.05 -11.05 -5.87
C GLN A 274 5.61 -11.11 -4.39
N VAL A 275 4.35 -11.46 -4.12
CA VAL A 275 3.82 -11.60 -2.75
C VAL A 275 4.47 -12.79 -2.05
N ASP A 276 4.55 -13.94 -2.70
CA ASP A 276 5.14 -15.17 -2.15
C ASP A 276 6.64 -14.95 -1.84
N ASN A 277 7.41 -14.32 -2.75
CA ASN A 277 8.81 -14.00 -2.52
C ASN A 277 9.07 -13.04 -1.34
N LEU A 278 8.13 -12.14 -1.04
CA LEU A 278 8.19 -11.30 0.16
C LEU A 278 7.86 -12.12 1.42
N ALA A 279 6.83 -12.96 1.35
CA ALA A 279 6.44 -13.84 2.46
C ALA A 279 7.55 -14.83 2.84
N ASP A 280 8.26 -15.42 1.86
CA ASP A 280 9.43 -16.30 2.08
C ASP A 280 10.58 -15.59 2.83
N ARG A 281 10.61 -14.27 2.78
CA ARG A 281 11.56 -13.43 3.54
C ARG A 281 11.03 -12.98 4.89
N GLY A 282 9.83 -13.42 5.27
CA GLY A 282 9.15 -12.98 6.50
C GLY A 282 8.45 -11.63 6.38
N ILE A 283 8.34 -11.07 5.16
CA ILE A 283 7.65 -9.81 4.89
C ILE A 283 6.22 -10.14 4.47
N THR A 284 5.29 -9.99 5.41
CA THR A 284 3.87 -10.34 5.19
C THR A 284 3.00 -9.15 4.80
N ASP A 285 3.56 -7.97 4.65
CA ASP A 285 2.87 -6.69 4.38
C ASP A 285 2.35 -6.54 2.95
N ALA A 286 2.49 -7.58 2.12
CA ALA A 286 2.03 -7.58 0.74
C ALA A 286 0.81 -8.46 0.55
N VAL A 287 -0.15 -7.99 -0.24
CA VAL A 287 -1.31 -8.77 -0.68
C VAL A 287 -1.56 -8.59 -2.16
N THR A 288 -2.18 -9.58 -2.78
CA THR A 288 -2.74 -9.45 -4.13
C THR A 288 -4.24 -9.63 -4.11
N ILE A 289 -4.95 -8.84 -4.92
CA ILE A 289 -6.37 -9.04 -5.20
C ILE A 289 -6.50 -9.18 -6.71
N ASN A 290 -6.84 -10.38 -7.16
CA ASN A 290 -6.97 -10.70 -8.58
C ASN A 290 -8.15 -11.64 -8.85
N GLY A 291 -8.41 -11.93 -10.11
CA GLY A 291 -9.54 -12.77 -10.53
C GLY A 291 -9.36 -14.28 -10.28
N LEU A 292 -8.15 -14.73 -9.87
CA LEU A 292 -7.87 -16.13 -9.59
C LEU A 292 -8.11 -16.52 -8.13
N LEU A 293 -8.28 -15.53 -7.23
CA LEU A 293 -8.54 -15.80 -5.82
C LEU A 293 -9.94 -16.37 -5.66
N ASP A 294 -10.05 -17.44 -4.86
CA ASP A 294 -11.34 -17.91 -4.36
C ASP A 294 -12.01 -16.84 -3.46
N PRO A 295 -13.33 -16.91 -3.25
CA PRO A 295 -14.08 -15.90 -2.49
C PRO A 295 -13.56 -15.69 -1.06
N ILE A 296 -13.08 -16.73 -0.38
CA ILE A 296 -12.58 -16.65 1.00
C ILE A 296 -11.24 -15.94 1.02
N SER A 297 -10.28 -16.38 0.21
CA SER A 297 -8.97 -15.74 0.07
C SER A 297 -9.07 -14.28 -0.35
N ARG A 298 -10.05 -13.97 -1.22
CA ARG A 298 -10.33 -12.59 -1.63
C ARG A 298 -10.86 -11.74 -0.48
N SER A 299 -11.78 -12.27 0.35
CA SER A 299 -12.32 -11.58 1.53
C SER A 299 -11.20 -11.29 2.54
N LEU A 300 -10.37 -12.28 2.84
CA LEU A 300 -9.21 -12.12 3.73
C LEU A 300 -8.21 -11.08 3.23
N ALA A 301 -7.94 -11.07 1.92
CA ALA A 301 -7.06 -10.05 1.33
C ALA A 301 -7.65 -8.64 1.47
N ILE A 302 -8.96 -8.48 1.27
CA ILE A 302 -9.67 -7.22 1.46
C ILE A 302 -9.60 -6.77 2.93
N GLU A 303 -9.86 -7.66 3.87
CA GLU A 303 -9.78 -7.37 5.31
C GLU A 303 -8.38 -6.93 5.72
N ARG A 304 -7.34 -7.61 5.23
CA ARG A 304 -5.95 -7.24 5.50
C ARG A 304 -5.61 -5.83 4.98
N VAL A 305 -6.08 -5.48 3.78
CA VAL A 305 -5.88 -4.12 3.25
C VAL A 305 -6.63 -3.10 4.10
N GLN A 306 -7.89 -3.36 4.44
CA GLN A 306 -8.73 -2.44 5.23
C GLN A 306 -8.23 -2.28 6.66
N GLY A 307 -7.78 -3.37 7.28
CA GLY A 307 -7.26 -3.39 8.66
C GLY A 307 -5.84 -2.82 8.82
N GLY A 308 -5.15 -2.48 7.71
CA GLY A 308 -3.79 -1.94 7.79
C GLY A 308 -2.66 -2.98 7.73
N ASP A 309 -2.99 -4.27 7.66
CA ASP A 309 -2.03 -5.37 7.58
C ASP A 309 -1.25 -5.42 6.24
N ALA A 310 -1.57 -4.53 5.32
CA ALA A 310 -0.90 -4.47 4.03
C ALA A 310 -0.37 -3.06 3.74
N SER A 311 0.91 -2.99 3.40
CA SER A 311 1.61 -1.81 2.88
C SER A 311 1.72 -1.84 1.35
N LEU A 312 1.61 -3.03 0.74
CA LEU A 312 1.61 -3.23 -0.71
C LEU A 312 0.35 -4.00 -1.14
N LEU A 313 -0.36 -3.41 -2.10
CA LEU A 313 -1.50 -4.04 -2.75
C LEU A 313 -1.21 -4.22 -4.23
N TYR A 314 -1.10 -5.49 -4.68
CA TYR A 314 -0.95 -5.82 -6.10
C TYR A 314 -2.32 -6.07 -6.73
N ILE A 315 -2.62 -5.34 -7.80
CA ILE A 315 -3.86 -5.48 -8.58
C ILE A 315 -3.57 -5.44 -10.08
N SER A 316 -4.47 -6.03 -10.87
CA SER A 316 -4.44 -5.85 -12.31
C SER A 316 -5.13 -4.54 -12.72
N PRO A 317 -4.79 -3.95 -13.87
CA PRO A 317 -5.35 -2.66 -14.30
C PRO A 317 -6.87 -2.69 -14.42
N GLU A 318 -7.48 -3.82 -14.79
CA GLU A 318 -8.93 -4.01 -14.90
C GLU A 318 -9.63 -3.84 -13.55
N MET A 319 -8.94 -4.19 -12.44
CA MET A 319 -9.50 -4.10 -11.09
C MET A 319 -9.76 -2.67 -10.64
N LEU A 320 -9.12 -1.66 -11.26
CA LEU A 320 -9.40 -0.25 -10.98
C LEU A 320 -10.83 0.16 -11.32
N ARG A 321 -11.55 -0.61 -12.14
CA ARG A 321 -12.97 -0.40 -12.45
C ARG A 321 -13.91 -0.98 -11.39
N SER A 322 -13.37 -1.73 -10.41
CA SER A 322 -14.15 -2.35 -9.35
C SER A 322 -14.51 -1.35 -8.26
N LYS A 323 -15.81 -1.19 -7.99
CA LYS A 323 -16.29 -0.36 -6.87
C LYS A 323 -15.78 -0.83 -5.51
N THR A 324 -15.50 -2.13 -5.36
CA THR A 324 -14.92 -2.69 -4.13
C THR A 324 -13.50 -2.18 -3.94
N ILE A 325 -12.68 -2.24 -4.99
CA ILE A 325 -11.30 -1.71 -4.95
C ILE A 325 -11.32 -0.21 -4.68
N GLU A 326 -12.17 0.54 -5.37
CA GLU A 326 -12.30 1.98 -5.14
C GLU A 326 -12.62 2.30 -3.67
N LYS A 327 -13.60 1.59 -3.07
CA LYS A 327 -13.95 1.78 -1.65
C LYS A 327 -12.80 1.46 -0.71
N ILE A 328 -12.04 0.39 -0.97
CA ILE A 328 -10.88 0.00 -0.18
C ILE A 328 -9.81 1.09 -0.25
N LEU A 329 -9.50 1.58 -1.44
CA LEU A 329 -8.50 2.63 -1.63
C LEU A 329 -8.93 3.95 -0.96
N MET A 330 -10.21 4.32 -1.05
CA MET A 330 -10.74 5.51 -0.38
C MET A 330 -10.66 5.44 1.14
N ALA A 331 -10.69 4.25 1.72
CA ALA A 331 -10.58 4.01 3.16
C ALA A 331 -9.12 3.96 3.66
N ARG A 332 -8.12 4.04 2.77
CA ARG A 332 -6.70 3.93 3.12
C ARG A 332 -5.93 5.18 2.69
N HIS A 333 -4.80 5.41 3.39
CA HIS A 333 -3.80 6.38 2.99
C HIS A 333 -2.97 5.81 1.83
N VAL A 334 -3.40 6.06 0.58
CA VAL A 334 -2.62 5.66 -0.61
C VAL A 334 -1.47 6.65 -0.79
N VAL A 335 -0.24 6.17 -0.62
CA VAL A 335 0.98 6.99 -0.67
C VAL A 335 1.64 6.99 -2.04
N ARG A 336 1.39 5.96 -2.87
CA ARG A 336 2.01 5.82 -4.19
C ARG A 336 1.25 4.86 -5.09
N PHE A 337 1.20 5.18 -6.38
CA PHE A 337 0.86 4.22 -7.43
C PHE A 337 2.14 3.76 -8.14
N VAL A 338 2.34 2.45 -8.19
CA VAL A 338 3.42 1.80 -8.94
C VAL A 338 2.82 1.14 -10.16
N ILE A 339 3.36 1.42 -11.34
CA ILE A 339 2.93 0.84 -12.60
C ILE A 339 4.07 -0.04 -13.13
N ASP A 340 3.89 -1.35 -12.97
CA ASP A 340 4.81 -2.32 -13.52
C ASP A 340 4.51 -2.56 -14.99
N GLU A 341 5.52 -2.97 -15.76
CA GLU A 341 5.46 -3.14 -17.21
C GLU A 341 4.85 -1.93 -17.95
N ALA A 342 5.29 -0.72 -17.59
CA ALA A 342 4.74 0.53 -18.11
C ALA A 342 4.82 0.68 -19.64
N HIS A 343 5.59 -0.19 -20.34
CA HIS A 343 5.58 -0.23 -21.79
C HIS A 343 4.19 -0.57 -22.38
N CYS A 344 3.29 -1.14 -21.57
CA CYS A 344 1.90 -1.43 -21.97
C CYS A 344 1.07 -0.15 -22.28
N PHE A 345 1.52 1.03 -21.90
CA PHE A 345 0.90 2.31 -22.30
C PHE A 345 1.08 2.63 -23.78
N SER A 346 2.14 2.14 -24.41
CA SER A 346 2.50 2.53 -25.76
C SER A 346 2.07 1.47 -26.77
N ALA A 347 1.37 1.91 -27.82
CA ALA A 347 1.08 1.04 -28.97
C ALA A 347 2.34 0.56 -29.71
N TRP A 348 3.49 1.18 -29.48
CA TRP A 348 4.81 0.77 -29.97
C TRP A 348 5.53 -0.17 -28.99
N GLY A 349 4.92 -0.43 -27.82
CA GLY A 349 5.34 -1.46 -26.89
C GLY A 349 5.05 -2.87 -27.42
N GLN A 350 5.67 -3.87 -26.79
CA GLN A 350 5.46 -5.27 -27.20
C GLN A 350 4.11 -5.85 -26.77
N ASP A 351 3.46 -5.24 -25.76
CA ASP A 351 2.22 -5.73 -25.16
C ASP A 351 1.31 -4.55 -24.76
N PHE A 352 0.79 -3.84 -25.76
CA PHE A 352 -0.15 -2.73 -25.54
C PHE A 352 -1.46 -3.25 -24.92
N ARG A 353 -1.91 -2.58 -23.83
CA ARG A 353 -3.14 -2.93 -23.11
C ARG A 353 -4.02 -1.71 -22.89
N VAL A 354 -5.23 -1.77 -23.41
CA VAL A 354 -6.20 -0.66 -23.33
C VAL A 354 -6.52 -0.25 -21.87
N ASP A 355 -6.51 -1.22 -20.95
CA ASP A 355 -6.80 -0.95 -19.54
C ASP A 355 -5.75 -0.05 -18.85
N TYR A 356 -4.51 -0.03 -19.37
CA TYR A 356 -3.49 0.91 -18.90
C TYR A 356 -3.87 2.36 -19.15
N LEU A 357 -4.59 2.64 -20.24
CA LEU A 357 -5.04 4.01 -20.56
C LEU A 357 -6.09 4.55 -19.58
N TYR A 358 -6.65 3.70 -18.72
CA TYR A 358 -7.57 4.13 -17.67
C TYR A 358 -6.87 4.56 -16.38
N ILE A 359 -5.63 4.14 -16.14
CA ILE A 359 -4.91 4.35 -14.87
C ILE A 359 -4.80 5.83 -14.50
N GLY A 360 -4.35 6.68 -15.42
CA GLY A 360 -4.17 8.11 -15.16
C GLY A 360 -5.50 8.82 -14.85
N LYS A 361 -6.56 8.46 -15.58
CA LYS A 361 -7.91 8.94 -15.30
C LYS A 361 -8.36 8.54 -13.89
N PHE A 362 -8.19 7.27 -13.54
CA PHE A 362 -8.54 6.76 -12.22
C PHE A 362 -7.80 7.51 -11.10
N ILE A 363 -6.47 7.67 -11.23
CA ILE A 363 -5.66 8.37 -10.21
C ILE A 363 -6.14 9.82 -10.05
N LYS A 364 -6.44 10.51 -11.16
CA LYS A 364 -6.97 11.87 -11.11
C LYS A 364 -8.30 11.95 -10.36
N GLU A 365 -9.28 11.12 -10.74
CA GLU A 365 -10.59 11.07 -10.10
C GLU A 365 -10.49 10.67 -8.62
N TYR A 366 -9.57 9.77 -8.29
CA TYR A 366 -9.30 9.37 -6.91
C TYR A 366 -8.76 10.55 -6.07
N GLN A 367 -7.77 11.29 -6.58
CA GLN A 367 -7.21 12.47 -5.89
C GLN A 367 -8.26 13.56 -5.69
N GLU A 368 -9.08 13.83 -6.70
CA GLU A 368 -10.17 14.82 -6.63
C GLU A 368 -11.20 14.46 -5.55
N ARG A 369 -11.52 13.17 -5.38
CA ARG A 369 -12.48 12.70 -4.36
C ARG A 369 -11.89 12.65 -2.95
N LYS A 370 -10.60 12.37 -2.81
CA LYS A 370 -9.90 12.45 -1.51
C LYS A 370 -9.89 13.87 -0.97
N GLY A 371 -9.95 14.85 -1.84
CA GLY A 371 -9.94 16.27 -1.48
C GLY A 371 -8.54 16.80 -1.13
N GLY A 372 -8.41 18.11 -1.09
CA GLY A 372 -7.15 18.79 -0.81
C GLY A 372 -6.16 18.77 -1.99
N ASP A 373 -4.99 19.38 -1.79
CA ASP A 373 -3.85 19.35 -2.72
C ASP A 373 -3.10 18.01 -2.70
N THR A 374 -3.83 16.89 -2.58
CA THR A 374 -3.22 15.56 -2.43
C THR A 374 -2.65 15.11 -3.76
N HIS A 375 -1.36 15.34 -3.95
CA HIS A 375 -0.62 14.80 -5.09
C HIS A 375 0.01 13.46 -4.72
N ILE A 376 -0.49 12.36 -5.30
CA ILE A 376 0.06 11.02 -5.08
C ILE A 376 1.10 10.72 -6.15
N PRO A 377 2.36 10.48 -5.77
CA PRO A 377 3.43 10.18 -6.71
C PRO A 377 3.21 8.86 -7.44
N VAL A 378 3.72 8.81 -8.68
CA VAL A 378 3.66 7.64 -9.55
C VAL A 378 5.04 7.13 -9.85
N SER A 379 5.24 5.81 -9.77
CA SER A 379 6.49 5.15 -10.15
C SER A 379 6.24 4.15 -11.27
N CYS A 380 6.78 4.40 -12.44
CA CYS A 380 6.65 3.54 -13.61
C CYS A 380 7.91 2.68 -13.77
N PHE A 381 7.74 1.38 -14.04
CA PHE A 381 8.82 0.43 -14.24
C PHE A 381 8.65 -0.32 -15.56
N THR A 382 9.74 -0.44 -16.32
CA THR A 382 9.77 -1.24 -17.55
C THR A 382 11.16 -1.77 -17.84
N ALA A 383 11.24 -2.86 -18.62
CA ALA A 383 12.51 -3.34 -19.16
C ALA A 383 12.82 -2.76 -20.57
N THR A 384 11.89 -2.04 -21.16
CA THR A 384 11.98 -1.55 -22.54
C THR A 384 12.46 -0.09 -22.59
N ALA A 385 13.54 0.16 -23.30
CA ALA A 385 14.20 1.47 -23.42
C ALA A 385 13.97 2.16 -24.77
N LYS A 386 12.96 1.77 -25.58
CA LYS A 386 12.69 2.45 -26.84
C LYS A 386 12.25 3.89 -26.56
N GLN A 387 12.94 4.88 -27.18
CA GLN A 387 12.70 6.30 -26.94
C GLN A 387 11.22 6.70 -27.11
N LYS A 388 10.53 6.15 -28.14
CA LYS A 388 9.12 6.44 -28.36
C LYS A 388 8.24 5.93 -27.20
N VAL A 389 8.52 4.75 -26.63
CA VAL A 389 7.79 4.20 -25.49
C VAL A 389 7.99 5.09 -24.27
N VAL A 390 9.22 5.53 -24.01
CA VAL A 390 9.54 6.43 -22.90
C VAL A 390 8.77 7.76 -23.04
N GLN A 391 8.76 8.33 -24.25
CA GLN A 391 8.03 9.56 -24.52
C GLN A 391 6.52 9.40 -24.30
N ASP A 392 5.92 8.32 -24.84
CA ASP A 392 4.49 8.05 -24.68
C ASP A 392 4.09 7.92 -23.20
N ILE A 393 4.91 7.27 -22.35
CA ILE A 393 4.66 7.19 -20.91
C ILE A 393 4.73 8.57 -20.25
N CYS A 394 5.76 9.35 -20.54
CA CYS A 394 5.94 10.68 -19.97
C CYS A 394 4.81 11.62 -20.36
N ASP A 395 4.44 11.63 -21.66
CA ASP A 395 3.36 12.47 -22.19
C ASP A 395 2.01 12.08 -21.57
N TYR A 396 1.76 10.77 -21.38
CA TYR A 396 0.56 10.26 -20.76
C TYR A 396 0.37 10.82 -19.33
N PHE A 397 1.38 10.70 -18.46
CA PHE A 397 1.29 11.18 -17.07
C PHE A 397 1.32 12.70 -16.98
N LYS A 398 2.01 13.38 -17.90
CA LYS A 398 1.95 14.83 -18.03
C LYS A 398 0.53 15.31 -18.39
N HIS A 399 -0.13 14.62 -19.32
CA HIS A 399 -1.50 14.95 -19.74
C HIS A 399 -2.52 14.75 -18.62
N TRP A 400 -2.52 13.56 -17.97
CA TRP A 400 -3.55 13.22 -16.99
C TRP A 400 -3.36 13.84 -15.62
N LEU A 401 -2.13 13.90 -15.14
CA LEU A 401 -1.79 14.25 -13.75
C LEU A 401 -0.94 15.52 -13.62
N ASN A 402 -0.54 16.12 -14.75
CA ASN A 402 0.37 17.26 -14.81
C ASN A 402 1.72 17.01 -14.09
N ILE A 403 2.22 15.76 -14.07
CA ILE A 403 3.47 15.38 -13.46
C ILE A 403 4.58 15.17 -14.49
N ASN A 404 5.82 15.46 -14.09
CA ASN A 404 7.00 15.11 -14.85
C ASN A 404 7.68 13.93 -14.15
N LEU A 405 7.88 12.82 -14.88
CA LEU A 405 8.55 11.64 -14.36
C LEU A 405 10.06 11.84 -14.40
N GLN A 406 10.75 11.65 -13.27
CA GLN A 406 12.21 11.60 -13.23
C GLN A 406 12.70 10.29 -13.85
N LEU A 407 13.56 10.38 -14.88
CA LEU A 407 14.01 9.22 -15.63
C LEU A 407 15.29 8.61 -15.01
N PHE A 408 15.23 7.29 -14.75
CA PHE A 408 16.36 6.46 -14.36
C PHE A 408 16.48 5.32 -15.37
N ALA A 409 17.37 5.43 -16.34
CA ALA A 409 17.54 4.48 -17.42
C ALA A 409 18.92 3.85 -17.42
N SER A 410 18.98 2.52 -17.35
CA SER A 410 20.18 1.75 -17.61
C SER A 410 20.25 1.35 -19.08
N SER A 411 21.45 0.97 -19.57
CA SER A 411 21.55 0.37 -20.89
C SER A 411 20.78 -0.95 -20.93
N ALA A 412 19.95 -1.13 -21.96
CA ALA A 412 19.17 -2.35 -22.15
C ALA A 412 20.02 -3.57 -22.58
N SER A 413 21.32 -3.39 -22.76
CA SER A 413 22.20 -4.45 -23.25
C SER A 413 22.49 -5.49 -22.16
N ARG A 414 22.05 -6.71 -22.39
CA ARG A 414 22.32 -7.85 -21.51
C ARG A 414 23.58 -8.60 -21.95
N LYS A 415 24.72 -8.23 -21.40
CA LYS A 415 26.05 -8.80 -21.71
C LYS A 415 26.17 -10.29 -21.38
N ASN A 416 25.26 -10.82 -20.54
CA ASN A 416 25.23 -12.23 -20.13
C ASN A 416 24.38 -13.12 -21.03
N LEU A 417 23.69 -12.58 -22.05
CA LEU A 417 22.91 -13.34 -23.00
C LEU A 417 23.73 -13.61 -24.29
N ARG A 418 23.66 -14.86 -24.75
CA ARG A 418 24.25 -15.26 -26.01
C ARG A 418 23.15 -15.70 -26.97
N TYR A 419 23.11 -15.09 -28.14
CA TYR A 419 22.15 -15.42 -29.19
C TYR A 419 22.80 -16.31 -30.24
N LYS A 420 22.09 -17.38 -30.62
CA LYS A 420 22.49 -18.29 -31.71
C LYS A 420 21.30 -18.49 -32.63
N VAL A 421 21.49 -18.30 -33.93
CA VAL A 421 20.49 -18.60 -34.96
C VAL A 421 20.93 -19.91 -35.66
N ILE A 422 20.01 -20.86 -35.74
CA ILE A 422 20.23 -22.13 -36.39
C ILE A 422 19.22 -22.22 -37.55
N HIS A 423 19.69 -22.27 -38.76
CA HIS A 423 18.87 -22.47 -39.94
C HIS A 423 18.65 -23.97 -40.18
N VAL A 424 17.42 -24.34 -40.41
CA VAL A 424 16.98 -25.72 -40.71
C VAL A 424 15.92 -25.69 -41.80
N ASP A 425 15.88 -26.70 -42.62
CA ASP A 425 15.02 -26.73 -43.81
C ASP A 425 13.65 -27.38 -43.52
N THR A 426 13.58 -28.29 -42.55
CA THR A 426 12.36 -29.04 -42.23
C THR A 426 12.00 -28.97 -40.74
N ASP A 427 10.72 -29.24 -40.42
CA ASP A 427 10.24 -29.33 -39.03
C ASP A 427 10.86 -30.53 -38.28
N ASP A 428 11.25 -31.60 -38.99
CA ASP A 428 11.93 -32.75 -38.37
C ASP A 428 13.39 -32.42 -38.04
N ASP A 429 14.09 -31.68 -38.88
CA ASP A 429 15.44 -31.16 -38.58
C ASP A 429 15.39 -30.19 -37.41
N LYS A 430 14.37 -29.34 -37.40
CA LYS A 430 14.15 -28.42 -36.27
C LYS A 430 13.96 -29.15 -34.94
N TYR A 431 13.19 -30.23 -34.96
CA TYR A 431 13.00 -31.05 -33.77
C TYR A 431 14.27 -31.79 -33.37
N ALA A 432 15.02 -32.34 -34.32
CA ALA A 432 16.28 -32.99 -34.03
C ALA A 432 17.29 -32.05 -33.37
N GLN A 433 17.43 -30.84 -33.91
CA GLN A 433 18.29 -29.79 -33.32
C GLN A 433 17.83 -29.39 -31.93
N LEU A 434 16.52 -29.17 -31.72
CA LEU A 434 15.97 -28.85 -30.40
C LEU A 434 16.28 -29.96 -29.40
N ARG A 435 16.05 -31.21 -29.77
CA ARG A 435 16.30 -32.37 -28.90
C ARG A 435 17.77 -32.47 -28.49
N GLU A 436 18.69 -32.20 -29.41
CA GLU A 436 20.12 -32.17 -29.13
C GLU A 436 20.48 -31.03 -28.16
N LEU A 437 20.01 -29.82 -28.43
CA LEU A 437 20.23 -28.67 -27.55
C LEU A 437 19.72 -28.90 -26.14
N VAL A 438 18.53 -29.45 -26.00
CA VAL A 438 17.91 -29.73 -24.67
C VAL A 438 18.67 -30.85 -23.95
N ARG A 439 19.15 -31.87 -24.64
CA ARG A 439 19.99 -32.93 -24.04
C ARG A 439 21.33 -32.41 -23.54
N MET A 440 21.91 -31.47 -24.26
CA MET A 440 23.20 -30.85 -23.89
C MET A 440 23.04 -29.77 -22.81
N ALA A 441 21.83 -29.29 -22.58
CA ALA A 441 21.57 -28.26 -21.58
C ALA A 441 21.67 -28.84 -20.13
N SER A 442 22.56 -28.29 -19.34
CA SER A 442 22.74 -28.64 -17.93
C SER A 442 21.86 -27.76 -17.00
N CYS A 443 20.95 -26.97 -17.57
CA CYS A 443 20.12 -26.00 -16.85
C CYS A 443 18.64 -26.12 -17.24
N PRO A 444 17.71 -25.61 -16.45
CA PRO A 444 16.31 -25.50 -16.82
C PRO A 444 16.13 -24.81 -18.17
N THR A 445 15.28 -25.36 -19.03
CA THR A 445 15.11 -24.93 -20.42
C THR A 445 13.66 -24.51 -20.70
N ILE A 446 13.47 -23.33 -21.26
CA ILE A 446 12.16 -22.87 -21.74
C ILE A 446 12.16 -22.90 -23.27
N VAL A 447 11.14 -23.54 -23.83
CA VAL A 447 10.97 -23.68 -25.29
C VAL A 447 9.76 -22.88 -25.75
N TYR A 448 9.99 -21.76 -26.44
CA TYR A 448 8.90 -20.94 -26.97
C TYR A 448 8.41 -21.46 -28.31
N VAL A 449 7.10 -21.55 -28.48
CA VAL A 449 6.43 -21.96 -29.70
C VAL A 449 5.36 -20.95 -30.12
N SER A 450 5.08 -20.88 -31.40
CA SER A 450 4.17 -19.87 -31.97
C SER A 450 2.67 -20.16 -31.77
N ARG A 451 2.29 -21.38 -31.36
CA ARG A 451 0.88 -21.79 -31.20
C ARG A 451 0.67 -22.57 -29.90
N THR A 452 -0.41 -22.28 -29.19
CA THR A 452 -0.75 -22.94 -27.91
C THR A 452 -0.91 -24.47 -28.04
N LYS A 453 -1.47 -24.97 -29.15
CA LYS A 453 -1.58 -26.41 -29.41
C LYS A 453 -0.20 -27.08 -29.44
N ARG A 454 0.80 -26.40 -30.02
CA ARG A 454 2.15 -26.94 -30.19
C ARG A 454 2.88 -27.10 -28.84
N THR A 455 2.48 -26.41 -27.79
CA THR A 455 3.07 -26.60 -26.44
C THR A 455 2.83 -28.02 -25.93
N ARG A 456 1.60 -28.52 -26.01
CA ARG A 456 1.25 -29.89 -25.57
C ARG A 456 1.87 -30.94 -26.47
N GLU A 457 1.81 -30.73 -27.80
CA GLU A 457 2.38 -31.68 -28.79
C GLU A 457 3.90 -31.85 -28.59
N LEU A 458 4.61 -30.73 -28.42
CA LEU A 458 6.07 -30.75 -28.29
C LEU A 458 6.51 -31.27 -26.93
N ALA A 459 5.83 -30.87 -25.82
CA ALA A 459 6.08 -31.42 -24.48
C ALA A 459 5.92 -32.96 -24.50
N SER A 460 4.81 -33.47 -25.10
CA SER A 460 4.56 -34.92 -25.23
C SER A 460 5.63 -35.62 -26.09
N LYS A 461 6.12 -34.99 -27.15
CA LYS A 461 7.16 -35.55 -28.03
C LYS A 461 8.49 -35.63 -27.27
N LEU A 462 8.88 -34.58 -26.55
CA LEU A 462 10.08 -34.58 -25.72
C LEU A 462 10.02 -35.62 -24.58
N THR A 463 8.84 -35.77 -23.93
CA THR A 463 8.63 -36.79 -22.89
C THR A 463 8.77 -38.20 -23.42
N ARG A 464 8.26 -38.51 -24.64
CA ARG A 464 8.46 -39.81 -25.28
C ARG A 464 9.93 -40.08 -25.56
N ASP A 465 10.71 -39.06 -25.86
CA ASP A 465 12.16 -39.16 -26.07
C ASP A 465 12.96 -39.23 -24.75
N GLY A 466 12.27 -39.41 -23.61
CA GLY A 466 12.89 -39.63 -22.31
C GLY A 466 13.28 -38.34 -21.56
N MET A 467 12.79 -37.16 -21.99
CA MET A 467 13.04 -35.90 -21.35
C MET A 467 11.82 -35.46 -20.50
N LYS A 468 12.03 -34.94 -19.30
CA LYS A 468 10.94 -34.45 -18.47
C LYS A 468 10.50 -33.07 -18.96
N ALA A 469 9.42 -32.98 -19.73
CA ALA A 469 8.90 -31.78 -20.31
C ALA A 469 7.40 -31.59 -20.02
N LEU A 470 6.99 -30.39 -19.64
CA LEU A 470 5.58 -30.02 -19.40
C LEU A 470 5.14 -28.85 -20.29
N PRO A 471 3.86 -28.82 -20.69
CA PRO A 471 3.30 -27.69 -21.42
C PRO A 471 3.00 -26.52 -20.48
N PHE A 472 3.10 -25.28 -21.02
CA PHE A 472 2.66 -24.06 -20.32
C PHE A 472 2.11 -23.05 -21.32
N ASN A 473 0.81 -22.72 -21.20
CA ASN A 473 0.19 -21.71 -22.05
C ASN A 473 -1.05 -21.08 -21.38
N GLY A 474 -1.54 -19.97 -21.95
CA GLY A 474 -2.66 -19.20 -21.38
C GLY A 474 -4.04 -19.86 -21.45
N LYS A 475 -4.20 -20.96 -22.22
CA LYS A 475 -5.47 -21.69 -22.38
C LYS A 475 -5.54 -22.97 -21.54
N MET A 476 -4.55 -23.21 -20.70
CA MET A 476 -4.54 -24.35 -19.78
C MET A 476 -5.49 -24.10 -18.61
N ASP A 477 -5.95 -25.20 -18.02
CA ASP A 477 -6.63 -25.18 -16.74
C ASP A 477 -5.76 -24.49 -15.67
N PRO A 478 -6.32 -23.62 -14.83
CA PRO A 478 -5.55 -22.89 -13.83
C PRO A 478 -4.74 -23.79 -12.88
N ASP A 479 -5.33 -24.89 -12.42
CA ASP A 479 -4.67 -25.81 -11.49
C ASP A 479 -3.52 -26.57 -12.18
N GLU A 480 -3.74 -27.03 -13.42
CA GLU A 480 -2.68 -27.66 -14.25
C GLU A 480 -1.53 -26.67 -14.49
N LYS A 481 -1.86 -25.41 -14.73
CA LYS A 481 -0.88 -24.35 -14.99
C LYS A 481 0.00 -24.08 -13.77
N ILE A 482 -0.62 -23.95 -12.59
CA ILE A 482 0.09 -23.75 -11.32
C ILE A 482 0.99 -24.96 -11.06
N LYS A 483 0.44 -26.16 -11.14
CA LYS A 483 1.20 -27.40 -10.93
C LYS A 483 2.43 -27.50 -11.84
N ASN A 484 2.26 -27.24 -13.14
CA ASN A 484 3.37 -27.31 -14.10
C ASN A 484 4.44 -26.25 -13.83
N GLN A 485 4.05 -25.07 -13.38
CA GLN A 485 4.96 -24.01 -12.94
C GLN A 485 5.75 -24.45 -11.69
N ASP A 486 5.08 -24.97 -10.68
CA ASP A 486 5.70 -25.41 -9.44
C ASP A 486 6.69 -26.57 -9.67
N GLU A 487 6.32 -27.55 -10.51
CA GLU A 487 7.21 -28.67 -10.87
C GLU A 487 8.48 -28.19 -11.62
N PHE A 488 8.35 -27.16 -12.45
CA PHE A 488 9.51 -26.55 -13.12
C PHE A 488 10.36 -25.72 -12.15
N MET A 489 9.74 -24.94 -11.26
CA MET A 489 10.45 -24.12 -10.29
C MET A 489 11.18 -24.93 -9.21
N THR A 490 10.61 -26.06 -8.82
CA THR A 490 11.25 -27.01 -7.87
C THR A 490 12.33 -27.88 -8.52
N GLY A 491 12.47 -27.85 -9.85
CA GLY A 491 13.42 -28.67 -10.58
C GLY A 491 13.00 -30.14 -10.76
N SER A 492 11.75 -30.49 -10.42
CA SER A 492 11.18 -31.82 -10.70
C SER A 492 11.06 -32.09 -12.20
N VAL A 493 10.89 -31.03 -12.97
CA VAL A 493 10.87 -30.98 -14.42
C VAL A 493 11.86 -29.94 -14.92
N ASN A 494 12.67 -30.28 -15.92
CA ASN A 494 13.72 -29.41 -16.45
C ASN A 494 13.34 -28.65 -17.73
N ILE A 495 12.23 -28.98 -18.34
CA ILE A 495 11.80 -28.40 -19.62
C ILE A 495 10.36 -27.94 -19.51
N ILE A 496 10.10 -26.68 -19.90
CA ILE A 496 8.77 -26.15 -20.08
C ILE A 496 8.61 -25.67 -21.55
N VAL A 497 7.46 -25.96 -22.16
CA VAL A 497 7.19 -25.61 -23.55
C VAL A 497 6.02 -24.64 -23.65
#